data_337815bbad50f1d9315890d0d2499a98
#
_entry.id   337815bbad50f1d9315890d0d2499a98
#
_cell.length_a   1.000
_cell.length_b   1.000
_cell.length_c   1.000
_cell.angle_alpha   90.00
_cell.angle_beta   90.00
_cell.angle_gamma   90.00
#
_symmetry.space_group_name_H-M   'P 1'
#
loop_
_entity.id
_entity.type
_entity.pdbx_description
1 polymer ?
#
loop_
_entity_poly.entity_id
_entity_poly.type
_entity_poly.pdbx_seq_one_letter_code
_entity_poly.pdbx_strand_id
1 'polypeptide(L)'
;MAPVKKTGAPVLFYYCTAHSGMGNSIQTISPTSNEAEFNPQIDDIIEEAFERTGVHGARTGYQLRSARRSLNIMFQEWGNRGVHLWKVKLAKVPLVEGQAEYNFASDSANFPQDIDTVLEAYYRNNSDATAPQDIALTKIDRSAYSQTPNKLAKGTPSQYYVERKINPSIFLYTTPSSSVSDSTTPSNFQFCFYY
;
A
#
# COMPACT_ATOMS: atom_id res chain seq x y z
N MET A 1 36.79 -7.20 3.64
CA MET A 1 36.93 -5.80 4.12
C MET A 1 35.54 -5.25 4.34
N ALA A 2 35.15 -5.01 5.59
CA ALA A 2 33.83 -4.44 5.90
C ALA A 2 33.84 -2.94 5.55
N PRO A 3 32.77 -2.38 4.95
CA PRO A 3 32.72 -0.96 4.65
C PRO A 3 32.68 -0.15 5.95
N VAL A 4 33.63 0.77 6.08
CA VAL A 4 33.66 1.73 7.19
C VAL A 4 32.48 2.67 7.03
N LYS A 5 31.50 2.59 7.96
CA LYS A 5 30.43 3.59 8.07
C LYS A 5 31.06 4.95 8.38
N LYS A 6 31.10 5.85 7.41
CA LYS A 6 31.33 7.28 7.66
C LYS A 6 30.06 7.83 8.34
N THR A 7 30.08 7.94 9.64
CA THR A 7 29.12 8.78 10.38
C THR A 7 29.50 10.24 10.11
N GLY A 8 28.88 10.84 9.10
CA GLY A 8 28.95 12.29 8.91
C GLY A 8 28.22 13.00 10.05
N ALA A 9 28.71 14.15 10.49
CA ALA A 9 28.00 14.97 11.46
C ALA A 9 26.61 15.34 10.88
N PRO A 10 25.52 15.11 11.59
CA PRO A 10 24.16 15.31 11.06
C PRO A 10 23.84 16.80 10.80
N VAL A 11 24.59 17.70 11.41
CA VAL A 11 24.44 19.15 11.23
C VAL A 11 25.82 19.80 11.21
N LEU A 12 26.06 20.59 10.17
CA LEU A 12 27.24 21.45 10.06
C LEU A 12 26.83 22.90 10.37
N PHE A 13 27.67 23.61 11.10
CA PHE A 13 27.49 25.03 11.37
C PHE A 13 28.54 25.84 10.64
N TYR A 14 28.11 26.91 9.99
CA TYR A 14 29.04 27.91 9.46
C TYR A 14 28.82 29.24 10.19
N TYR A 15 29.87 29.98 10.39
CA TYR A 15 29.84 31.30 11.02
C TYR A 15 30.81 32.25 10.32
N CYS A 16 30.46 33.52 10.37
CA CYS A 16 31.35 34.54 9.85
C CYS A 16 32.39 34.90 10.90
N THR A 17 33.69 34.85 10.54
CA THR A 17 34.78 35.21 11.44
C THR A 17 34.94 36.70 11.63
N ALA A 18 34.34 37.53 10.75
CA ALA A 18 34.46 39.00 10.78
C ALA A 18 33.26 39.67 11.49
N HIS A 19 32.11 39.01 11.60
CA HIS A 19 30.88 39.57 12.19
C HIS A 19 30.25 38.57 13.16
N SER A 20 30.18 38.96 14.43
CA SER A 20 29.51 38.14 15.45
C SER A 20 27.99 38.05 15.17
N GLY A 21 27.43 36.86 15.32
CA GLY A 21 25.99 36.61 15.13
C GLY A 21 25.56 36.31 13.69
N MET A 22 26.50 36.30 12.72
CA MET A 22 26.23 35.86 11.34
C MET A 22 26.70 34.42 11.14
N GLY A 23 25.75 33.51 11.06
CA GLY A 23 26.00 32.10 10.79
C GLY A 23 24.68 31.34 10.80
N ASN A 24 24.72 30.13 10.28
CA ASN A 24 23.55 29.24 10.27
C ASN A 24 23.99 27.79 10.28
N SER A 25 23.06 26.87 10.36
CA SER A 25 23.30 25.45 10.28
C SER A 25 22.97 24.92 8.88
N ILE A 26 23.73 23.94 8.41
CA ILE A 26 23.43 23.16 7.23
C ILE A 26 23.22 21.73 7.69
N GLN A 27 22.05 21.20 7.44
CA GLN A 27 21.76 19.79 7.71
C GLN A 27 22.37 18.95 6.59
N THR A 28 23.29 18.07 6.92
CA THR A 28 23.85 17.11 5.97
C THR A 28 22.96 15.88 5.89
N ILE A 29 22.39 15.64 4.72
CA ILE A 29 21.65 14.42 4.45
C ILE A 29 22.66 13.28 4.30
N SER A 30 22.47 12.20 5.06
CA SER A 30 23.33 11.00 4.94
C SER A 30 23.13 10.37 3.55
N PRO A 31 24.17 10.08 2.77
CA PRO A 31 24.04 9.50 1.43
C PRO A 31 23.66 8.02 1.42
N THR A 32 23.12 7.48 2.53
CA THR A 32 22.72 6.08 2.65
C THR A 32 21.29 5.80 2.25
N SER A 33 20.47 6.80 1.95
CA SER A 33 19.20 6.61 1.28
C SER A 33 19.33 7.05 -0.18
N ASN A 34 19.35 6.10 -1.09
CA ASN A 34 19.17 6.35 -2.53
C ASN A 34 17.75 6.83 -2.87
N GLU A 35 17.01 7.26 -1.88
CA GLU A 35 15.69 7.84 -2.02
C GLU A 35 15.88 9.34 -2.04
N ALA A 36 15.59 9.94 -3.19
CA ALA A 36 15.32 11.37 -3.25
C ALA A 36 14.09 11.59 -2.35
N GLU A 37 14.33 11.92 -1.10
CA GLU A 37 13.29 12.11 -0.09
C GLU A 37 12.55 13.42 -0.39
N PHE A 38 11.68 13.35 -1.39
CA PHE A 38 10.67 14.37 -1.58
C PHE A 38 9.57 14.12 -0.54
N ASN A 39 9.70 14.73 0.61
CA ASN A 39 8.74 14.64 1.71
C ASN A 39 8.22 16.04 2.06
N PRO A 40 7.42 16.68 1.19
CA PRO A 40 6.80 17.95 1.50
C PRO A 40 5.76 17.72 2.61
N GLN A 41 5.84 18.52 3.64
CA GLN A 41 4.81 18.51 4.67
C GLN A 41 3.50 19.08 4.09
N ILE A 42 2.39 18.53 4.52
CA ILE A 42 1.06 19.00 4.06
C ILE A 42 0.89 20.51 4.30
N ASP A 43 1.45 21.02 5.38
CA ASP A 43 1.35 22.43 5.72
C ASP A 43 2.15 23.30 4.74
N ASP A 44 3.32 22.86 4.27
CA ASP A 44 4.12 23.57 3.24
C ASP A 44 3.35 23.68 1.92
N ILE A 45 2.67 22.58 1.51
CA ILE A 45 1.83 22.58 0.31
C ILE A 45 0.67 23.57 0.44
N ILE A 46 0.06 23.63 1.61
CA ILE A 46 -1.04 24.55 1.89
C ILE A 46 -0.56 25.99 1.90
N GLU A 47 0.61 26.25 2.50
CA GLU A 47 1.20 27.60 2.51
C GLU A 47 1.53 28.08 1.11
N GLU A 48 2.19 27.26 0.31
CA GLU A 48 2.48 27.56 -1.10
C GLU A 48 1.20 27.85 -1.89
N ALA A 49 0.14 27.06 -1.68
CA ALA A 49 -1.15 27.29 -2.33
C ALA A 49 -1.76 28.64 -1.95
N PHE A 50 -1.69 29.04 -0.69
CA PHE A 50 -2.16 30.38 -0.27
C PHE A 50 -1.32 31.51 -0.85
N GLU A 51 0.01 31.35 -0.91
CA GLU A 51 0.89 32.34 -1.51
C GLU A 51 0.59 32.57 -2.99
N ARG A 52 0.35 31.50 -3.73
CA ARG A 52 -0.04 31.57 -5.16
C ARG A 52 -1.39 32.23 -5.39
N THR A 53 -2.29 32.18 -4.41
CA THR A 53 -3.59 32.90 -4.49
C THR A 53 -3.49 34.36 -4.05
N GLY A 54 -2.31 34.85 -3.65
CA GLY A 54 -2.08 36.21 -3.21
C GLY A 54 -2.52 36.48 -1.76
N VAL A 55 -2.85 35.43 -1.00
CA VAL A 55 -3.18 35.57 0.43
C VAL A 55 -1.88 35.50 1.23
N HIS A 56 -1.35 36.68 1.56
CA HIS A 56 -0.16 36.81 2.39
C HIS A 56 -0.54 37.13 3.84
N GLY A 57 0.19 36.61 4.80
CA GLY A 57 0.04 36.89 6.23
C GLY A 57 -0.49 35.71 7.05
N ALA A 58 -0.80 35.95 8.32
CA ALA A 58 -1.25 34.92 9.25
C ALA A 58 -2.62 34.35 8.85
N ARG A 59 -2.69 33.02 8.76
CA ARG A 59 -3.91 32.29 8.40
C ARG A 59 -4.72 31.96 9.64
N THR A 60 -6.04 32.01 9.53
CA THR A 60 -6.93 31.59 10.62
C THR A 60 -6.94 30.04 10.69
N GLY A 61 -7.15 29.49 11.89
CA GLY A 61 -7.29 28.05 12.06
C GLY A 61 -8.46 27.44 11.28
N TYR A 62 -9.46 28.24 10.92
CA TYR A 62 -10.55 27.81 10.04
C TYR A 62 -10.07 27.61 8.59
N GLN A 63 -9.30 28.58 8.06
CA GLN A 63 -8.74 28.50 6.70
C GLN A 63 -7.83 27.28 6.54
N LEU A 64 -6.94 27.02 7.50
CA LEU A 64 -6.05 25.84 7.48
C LEU A 64 -6.85 24.53 7.53
N ARG A 65 -7.87 24.42 8.38
CA ARG A 65 -8.73 23.22 8.44
C ARG A 65 -9.51 23.00 7.14
N SER A 66 -10.00 24.09 6.52
CA SER A 66 -10.70 24.03 5.24
C SER A 66 -9.78 23.56 4.12
N ALA A 67 -8.56 24.11 4.04
CA ALA A 67 -7.57 23.73 3.05
C ALA A 67 -7.14 22.26 3.19
N ARG A 68 -6.87 21.79 4.41
CA ARG A 68 -6.56 20.36 4.66
C ARG A 68 -7.69 19.44 4.24
N ARG A 69 -8.94 19.80 4.53
CA ARG A 69 -10.10 19.02 4.09
C ARG A 69 -10.22 18.98 2.57
N SER A 70 -10.04 20.10 1.89
CA SER A 70 -10.06 20.16 0.42
C SER A 70 -8.94 19.32 -0.20
N LEU A 71 -7.75 19.35 0.37
CA LEU A 71 -6.63 18.53 -0.06
C LEU A 71 -6.93 17.02 0.09
N ASN A 72 -7.51 16.62 1.23
CA ASN A 72 -7.90 15.22 1.44
C ASN A 72 -8.97 14.75 0.44
N ILE A 73 -9.95 15.59 0.13
CA ILE A 73 -10.98 15.28 -0.88
C ILE A 73 -10.33 15.13 -2.26
N MET A 74 -9.39 16.03 -2.61
CA MET A 74 -8.66 15.95 -3.87
C MET A 74 -7.84 14.64 -3.99
N PHE A 75 -7.15 14.22 -2.94
CA PHE A 75 -6.41 12.95 -2.95
C PHE A 75 -7.34 11.73 -3.09
N GLN A 76 -8.52 11.77 -2.48
CA GLN A 76 -9.52 10.71 -2.67
C GLN A 76 -10.04 10.68 -4.12
N GLU A 77 -10.29 11.85 -4.71
CA GLU A 77 -10.70 11.95 -6.10
C GLU A 77 -9.62 11.42 -7.06
N TRP A 78 -8.35 11.72 -6.80
CA TRP A 78 -7.25 11.16 -7.57
C TRP A 78 -7.19 9.64 -7.48
N GLY A 79 -7.41 9.07 -6.29
CA GLY A 79 -7.55 7.62 -6.12
C GLY A 79 -8.64 7.02 -7.00
N ASN A 80 -9.82 7.65 -7.05
CA ASN A 80 -10.93 7.21 -7.90
C ASN A 80 -10.63 7.33 -9.40
N ARG A 81 -9.77 8.25 -9.80
CA ARG A 81 -9.31 8.41 -11.19
C ARG A 81 -8.15 7.48 -11.58
N GLY A 82 -7.74 6.58 -10.70
CA GLY A 82 -6.65 5.64 -10.95
C GLY A 82 -5.25 6.22 -10.70
N VAL A 83 -5.13 7.44 -10.17
CA VAL A 83 -3.86 8.03 -9.76
C VAL A 83 -3.56 7.59 -8.33
N HIS A 84 -3.08 6.36 -8.16
CA HIS A 84 -2.87 5.76 -6.84
C HIS A 84 -1.57 4.95 -6.72
N LEU A 85 -0.61 5.17 -7.63
CA LEU A 85 0.64 4.40 -7.69
C LEU A 85 1.41 4.37 -6.36
N TRP A 86 1.36 5.46 -5.58
CA TRP A 86 2.01 5.52 -4.26
C TRP A 86 1.25 4.79 -3.15
N LYS A 87 0.01 4.36 -3.40
CA LYS A 87 -0.82 3.62 -2.45
C LYS A 87 -0.82 2.11 -2.69
N VAL A 88 -0.33 1.66 -3.85
CA VAL A 88 -0.38 0.25 -4.22
C VAL A 88 0.48 -0.57 -3.27
N LYS A 89 -0.14 -1.50 -2.59
CA LYS A 89 0.50 -2.45 -1.68
C LYS A 89 0.21 -3.87 -2.11
N LEU A 90 1.07 -4.80 -1.72
CA LEU A 90 0.90 -6.23 -1.95
C LEU A 90 0.47 -6.90 -0.65
N ALA A 91 -0.68 -7.54 -0.65
CA ALA A 91 -1.11 -8.45 0.40
C ALA A 91 -0.83 -9.90 0.01
N LYS A 92 -0.49 -10.72 1.00
CA LYS A 92 -0.25 -12.16 0.84
C LYS A 92 -1.05 -12.90 1.90
N VAL A 93 -1.99 -13.71 1.47
CA VAL A 93 -2.91 -14.44 2.32
C VAL A 93 -2.68 -15.94 2.13
N PRO A 94 -2.41 -16.70 3.19
CA PRO A 94 -2.29 -18.15 3.08
C PRO A 94 -3.57 -18.79 2.58
N LEU A 95 -3.45 -19.76 1.69
CA LEU A 95 -4.60 -20.54 1.23
C LEU A 95 -4.90 -21.66 2.23
N VAL A 96 -6.18 -21.78 2.56
CA VAL A 96 -6.70 -22.82 3.46
C VAL A 96 -7.56 -23.79 2.66
N GLU A 97 -7.33 -25.09 2.84
CA GLU A 97 -8.12 -26.12 2.16
C GLU A 97 -9.61 -25.97 2.44
N GLY A 98 -10.40 -26.00 1.38
CA GLY A 98 -11.86 -25.92 1.48
C GLY A 98 -12.42 -24.54 1.78
N GLN A 99 -11.57 -23.51 1.95
CA GLN A 99 -12.01 -22.15 2.19
C GLN A 99 -12.18 -21.40 0.87
N ALA A 100 -13.42 -21.14 0.50
CA ALA A 100 -13.76 -20.37 -0.69
C ALA A 100 -13.87 -18.87 -0.42
N GLU A 101 -14.31 -18.47 0.78
CA GLU A 101 -14.52 -17.09 1.18
C GLU A 101 -13.45 -16.63 2.17
N TYR A 102 -12.86 -15.48 1.89
CA TYR A 102 -11.90 -14.78 2.74
C TYR A 102 -12.48 -13.41 3.10
N ASN A 103 -12.90 -13.25 4.35
CA ASN A 103 -13.52 -12.01 4.84
C ASN A 103 -12.47 -11.11 5.49
N PHE A 104 -12.38 -9.85 5.07
CA PHE A 104 -11.36 -8.92 5.54
C PHE A 104 -11.49 -8.59 7.03
N ALA A 105 -12.71 -8.53 7.55
CA ALA A 105 -12.93 -8.18 8.95
C ALA A 105 -12.67 -9.35 9.91
N SER A 106 -13.02 -10.58 9.51
CA SER A 106 -12.84 -11.76 10.35
C SER A 106 -11.42 -12.31 10.34
N ASP A 107 -10.66 -12.05 9.27
CA ASP A 107 -9.27 -12.47 9.12
C ASP A 107 -8.31 -11.26 9.09
N SER A 108 -8.44 -10.38 10.07
CA SER A 108 -7.67 -9.15 10.18
C SER A 108 -6.16 -9.38 10.35
N ALA A 109 -5.74 -10.60 10.71
CA ALA A 109 -4.33 -10.96 10.82
C ALA A 109 -3.65 -11.09 9.44
N ASN A 110 -4.39 -11.54 8.43
CA ASN A 110 -3.88 -11.77 7.07
C ASN A 110 -4.35 -10.69 6.07
N PHE A 111 -5.45 -10.01 6.36
CA PHE A 111 -5.99 -8.96 5.50
C PHE A 111 -5.76 -7.56 6.06
N PRO A 112 -5.15 -6.67 5.26
CA PRO A 112 -5.07 -5.26 5.61
C PRO A 112 -6.48 -4.67 5.75
N GLN A 113 -6.66 -3.78 6.74
CA GLN A 113 -7.96 -3.15 6.99
C GLN A 113 -8.22 -1.93 6.09
N ASP A 114 -7.20 -1.49 5.35
CA ASP A 114 -7.21 -0.31 4.48
C ASP A 114 -7.43 -0.65 3.00
N ILE A 115 -8.00 -1.83 2.70
CA ILE A 115 -8.29 -2.25 1.32
C ILE A 115 -9.49 -1.47 0.78
N ASP A 116 -9.24 -0.67 -0.25
CA ASP A 116 -10.26 0.04 -1.00
C ASP A 116 -10.70 -0.77 -2.22
N THR A 117 -9.76 -1.22 -3.03
CA THR A 117 -10.03 -2.05 -4.20
C THR A 117 -8.91 -3.05 -4.46
N VAL A 118 -9.28 -4.22 -5.00
CA VAL A 118 -8.31 -5.20 -5.49
C VAL A 118 -8.04 -4.94 -6.97
N LEU A 119 -6.81 -4.63 -7.30
CA LEU A 119 -6.37 -4.31 -8.66
C LEU A 119 -6.12 -5.59 -9.45
N GLU A 120 -5.13 -6.35 -9.02
CA GLU A 120 -4.69 -7.60 -9.64
C GLU A 120 -4.46 -8.65 -8.56
N ALA A 121 -4.61 -9.92 -8.92
CA ALA A 121 -4.37 -11.02 -8.00
C ALA A 121 -3.75 -12.21 -8.71
N TYR A 122 -2.96 -12.96 -7.97
CA TYR A 122 -2.34 -14.20 -8.43
C TYR A 122 -2.24 -15.23 -7.31
N TYR A 123 -2.22 -16.48 -7.68
CA TYR A 123 -1.89 -17.57 -6.82
C TYR A 123 -0.38 -17.80 -6.84
N ARG A 124 0.24 -17.90 -5.69
CA ARG A 124 1.67 -18.20 -5.56
C ARG A 124 1.87 -19.57 -4.97
N ASN A 125 2.61 -20.41 -5.68
CA ASN A 125 3.17 -21.63 -5.15
C ASN A 125 4.64 -21.38 -4.78
N ASN A 126 4.93 -21.39 -3.49
CA ASN A 126 6.24 -21.14 -2.91
C ASN A 126 6.79 -22.40 -2.22
N SER A 127 6.32 -23.59 -2.60
CA SER A 127 6.81 -24.87 -2.06
C SER A 127 8.30 -25.11 -2.41
N ASP A 128 8.75 -24.56 -3.54
CA ASP A 128 10.18 -24.39 -3.84
C ASP A 128 10.56 -22.92 -3.65
N ALA A 129 11.23 -22.62 -2.55
CA ALA A 129 11.66 -21.26 -2.21
C ALA A 129 12.67 -20.68 -3.23
N THR A 130 13.34 -21.52 -4.01
CA THR A 130 14.32 -21.09 -5.03
C THR A 130 13.65 -20.76 -6.37
N ALA A 131 12.45 -21.29 -6.62
CA ALA A 131 11.71 -21.12 -7.86
C ALA A 131 10.20 -20.98 -7.62
N PRO A 132 9.75 -19.88 -6.96
CA PRO A 132 8.32 -19.66 -6.72
C PRO A 132 7.58 -19.50 -8.06
N GLN A 133 6.38 -20.07 -8.14
CA GLN A 133 5.53 -20.00 -9.32
C GLN A 133 4.30 -19.14 -9.06
N ASP A 134 4.10 -18.15 -9.90
CA ASP A 134 2.95 -17.23 -9.83
C ASP A 134 2.00 -17.49 -10.99
N ILE A 135 0.73 -17.72 -10.68
CA ILE A 135 -0.34 -17.96 -11.67
C ILE A 135 -1.38 -16.84 -11.51
N ALA A 136 -1.54 -16.03 -12.55
CA ALA A 136 -2.52 -14.93 -12.53
C ALA A 136 -3.95 -15.46 -12.37
N LEU A 137 -4.74 -14.77 -11.55
CA LEU A 137 -6.16 -15.07 -11.35
C LEU A 137 -7.02 -14.10 -12.14
N THR A 138 -8.07 -14.62 -12.77
CA THR A 138 -9.02 -13.78 -13.50
C THR A 138 -10.07 -13.20 -12.56
N LYS A 139 -10.21 -11.88 -12.56
CA LYS A 139 -11.29 -11.21 -11.82
C LYS A 139 -12.61 -11.43 -12.54
N ILE A 140 -13.60 -11.91 -11.82
CA ILE A 140 -14.98 -12.09 -12.32
C ILE A 140 -15.93 -11.17 -11.57
N ASP A 141 -17.04 -10.85 -12.22
CA ASP A 141 -18.10 -10.06 -11.62
C ASP A 141 -19.09 -10.94 -10.81
N ARG A 142 -20.00 -10.29 -10.10
CA ARG A 142 -21.03 -10.95 -9.30
C ARG A 142 -21.92 -11.86 -10.15
N SER A 143 -22.24 -11.45 -11.37
CA SER A 143 -23.11 -12.20 -12.27
C SER A 143 -22.47 -13.51 -12.70
N ALA A 144 -21.20 -13.44 -13.14
CA ALA A 144 -20.42 -14.61 -13.51
C ALA A 144 -20.21 -15.58 -12.34
N TYR A 145 -19.89 -15.03 -11.15
CA TYR A 145 -19.77 -15.86 -9.95
C TYR A 145 -21.10 -16.53 -9.57
N SER A 146 -22.24 -15.82 -9.73
CA SER A 146 -23.57 -16.38 -9.42
C SER A 146 -23.96 -17.53 -10.35
N GLN A 147 -23.52 -17.51 -11.60
CA GLN A 147 -23.77 -18.54 -12.61
C GLN A 147 -22.89 -19.78 -12.44
N THR A 148 -21.88 -19.74 -11.57
CA THR A 148 -21.03 -20.88 -11.31
C THR A 148 -21.83 -21.99 -10.60
N PRO A 149 -21.98 -23.18 -11.21
CA PRO A 149 -22.89 -24.19 -10.70
C PRO A 149 -22.43 -24.85 -9.40
N ASN A 150 -21.11 -25.05 -9.24
CA ASN A 150 -20.53 -25.63 -8.02
C ASN A 150 -19.43 -24.73 -7.47
N LYS A 151 -19.80 -23.85 -6.53
CA LYS A 151 -18.88 -22.88 -5.91
C LYS A 151 -17.87 -23.51 -4.97
N LEU A 152 -18.10 -24.76 -4.54
CA LEU A 152 -17.22 -25.52 -3.63
C LEU A 152 -16.36 -26.56 -4.36
N ALA A 153 -16.31 -26.50 -5.71
CA ALA A 153 -15.43 -27.38 -6.48
C ALA A 153 -13.97 -27.11 -6.05
N LYS A 154 -13.31 -28.15 -5.55
CA LYS A 154 -11.93 -28.07 -5.08
C LYS A 154 -10.95 -28.16 -6.24
N GLY A 155 -9.89 -27.36 -6.18
CA GLY A 155 -8.84 -27.36 -7.18
C GLY A 155 -7.82 -26.24 -6.94
N THR A 156 -7.04 -25.94 -7.97
CA THR A 156 -6.17 -24.74 -7.97
C THR A 156 -7.04 -23.53 -8.30
N PRO A 157 -7.04 -22.48 -7.47
CA PRO A 157 -7.77 -21.24 -7.76
C PRO A 157 -7.38 -20.67 -9.12
N SER A 158 -8.36 -20.27 -9.91
CA SER A 158 -8.18 -19.67 -11.25
C SER A 158 -8.88 -18.33 -11.41
N GLN A 159 -9.91 -18.11 -10.60
CA GLN A 159 -10.72 -16.89 -10.66
C GLN A 159 -10.98 -16.36 -9.26
N TYR A 160 -11.27 -15.07 -9.17
CA TYR A 160 -11.68 -14.46 -7.92
C TYR A 160 -12.78 -13.42 -8.13
N TYR A 161 -13.64 -13.29 -7.12
CA TYR A 161 -14.69 -12.30 -7.06
C TYR A 161 -14.58 -11.49 -5.77
N VAL A 162 -14.68 -10.18 -5.85
CA VAL A 162 -14.64 -9.27 -4.70
C VAL A 162 -16.06 -8.78 -4.41
N GLU A 163 -16.60 -9.16 -3.28
CA GLU A 163 -17.88 -8.66 -2.82
C GLU A 163 -17.68 -7.39 -2.00
N ARG A 164 -18.15 -6.26 -2.56
CA ARG A 164 -18.09 -4.95 -1.90
C ARG A 164 -19.32 -4.76 -1.02
N LYS A 165 -19.14 -4.95 0.27
CA LYS A 165 -20.12 -4.70 1.32
C LYS A 165 -19.42 -4.00 2.50
N ILE A 166 -20.13 -3.71 3.58
CA ILE A 166 -19.53 -3.09 4.78
C ILE A 166 -18.32 -3.87 5.29
N ASN A 167 -18.40 -5.20 5.29
CA ASN A 167 -17.29 -6.10 5.53
C ASN A 167 -16.95 -6.83 4.22
N PRO A 168 -16.02 -6.33 3.40
CA PRO A 168 -15.73 -6.92 2.11
C PRO A 168 -15.21 -8.36 2.24
N SER A 169 -15.48 -9.17 1.22
CA SER A 169 -14.98 -10.54 1.12
C SER A 169 -14.43 -10.80 -0.29
N ILE A 170 -13.41 -11.66 -0.36
CA ILE A 170 -12.93 -12.23 -1.61
C ILE A 170 -13.37 -13.68 -1.68
N PHE A 171 -13.95 -14.06 -2.80
CA PHE A 171 -14.31 -15.44 -3.11
C PHE A 171 -13.35 -15.98 -4.17
N LEU A 172 -12.76 -17.13 -3.90
CA LEU A 172 -11.91 -17.84 -4.85
C LEU A 172 -12.72 -18.94 -5.56
N TYR A 173 -12.51 -19.08 -6.84
CA TYR A 173 -12.99 -20.19 -7.65
C TYR A 173 -11.82 -20.73 -8.52
N THR A 174 -11.50 -21.98 -8.44
CA THR A 174 -11.97 -23.05 -7.58
C THR A 174 -11.51 -22.86 -6.12
N THR A 175 -12.23 -23.50 -5.21
CA THR A 175 -11.83 -23.54 -3.79
C THR A 175 -10.53 -24.31 -3.63
N PRO A 176 -9.55 -23.82 -2.84
CA PRO A 176 -8.28 -24.50 -2.65
C PRO A 176 -8.43 -25.97 -2.24
N SER A 177 -7.74 -26.87 -2.94
CA SER A 177 -7.64 -28.27 -2.56
C SER A 177 -6.43 -28.51 -1.64
N SER A 178 -6.29 -29.70 -1.10
CA SER A 178 -5.12 -30.10 -0.30
C SER A 178 -3.79 -30.01 -1.04
N SER A 179 -3.82 -30.07 -2.38
CA SER A 179 -2.61 -29.95 -3.21
C SER A 179 -2.10 -28.50 -3.37
N VAL A 180 -2.92 -27.52 -3.01
CA VAL A 180 -2.62 -26.08 -3.11
C VAL A 180 -2.87 -25.34 -1.79
N SER A 181 -2.82 -26.08 -0.70
CA SER A 181 -2.89 -25.57 0.66
C SER A 181 -1.97 -26.40 1.54
N ASP A 182 -1.33 -25.77 2.50
CA ASP A 182 -0.45 -26.45 3.44
C ASP A 182 -0.72 -25.91 4.84
N SER A 183 -1.33 -26.76 5.66
CA SER A 183 -1.63 -26.39 7.06
C SER A 183 -0.38 -26.35 7.94
N THR A 184 0.69 -27.04 7.53
CA THR A 184 1.97 -27.09 8.27
C THR A 184 2.84 -25.89 7.94
N THR A 185 2.86 -25.48 6.66
CA THR A 185 3.62 -24.33 6.18
C THR A 185 2.72 -23.41 5.33
N PRO A 186 1.90 -22.60 5.98
CA PRO A 186 0.91 -21.77 5.27
C PRO A 186 1.49 -20.81 4.23
N SER A 187 2.79 -20.50 4.33
CA SER A 187 3.49 -19.65 3.35
C SER A 187 3.79 -20.33 2.02
N ASN A 188 3.64 -21.64 1.92
CA ASN A 188 3.91 -22.38 0.68
C ASN A 188 2.88 -22.07 -0.41
N PHE A 189 1.63 -21.82 -0.03
CA PHE A 189 0.56 -21.54 -0.98
C PHE A 189 -0.18 -20.28 -0.56
N GLN A 190 -0.10 -19.23 -1.38
CA GLN A 190 -0.61 -17.92 -1.05
C GLN A 190 -1.50 -17.35 -2.14
N PHE A 191 -2.56 -16.69 -1.73
CA PHE A 191 -3.30 -15.76 -2.54
C PHE A 191 -2.66 -14.37 -2.37
N CYS A 192 -2.10 -13.86 -3.44
CA CYS A 192 -1.42 -12.56 -3.47
C CYS A 192 -2.24 -11.58 -4.30
N PHE A 193 -2.41 -10.36 -3.81
CA PHE A 193 -3.13 -9.33 -4.55
C PHE A 193 -2.59 -7.94 -4.27
N TYR A 194 -2.65 -7.10 -5.29
CA TYR A 194 -2.37 -5.67 -5.18
C TYR A 194 -3.64 -4.91 -4.85
N TYR A 195 -3.54 -3.94 -3.92
CA TYR A 195 -4.66 -3.10 -3.45
C TYR A 195 -4.23 -1.67 -3.18
#